data_9bb111cc44471ed8afd13a43c1d1df25
#
_entry.id   9bb111cc44471ed8afd13a43c1d1df25
#
_cell.length_a   1.000
_cell.length_b   1.000
_cell.length_c   1.000
_cell.angle_alpha   90.00
_cell.angle_beta   90.00
_cell.angle_gamma   90.00
#
_symmetry.space_group_name_H-M   'P 1'
#
loop_
_entity.id
_entity.type
_entity.pdbx_description
1 polymer ?
#
loop_
_entity_poly.entity_id
_entity_poly.type
_entity_poly.pdbx_seq_one_letter_code
_entity_poly.pdbx_strand_id
1 'polypeptide(L)'
;MAIRKFKPYTPGTRQRVVTDFSEITSAKPERSLIVSKHRVKGRNNRGVITCRHRGGGHKRQYRLVDFRRDKRNINAKVAAIHYDPHRNARLALLFYEDGEKRYIIAPAGVKVGQNVISGESVPIEDGNAMPLSVMPLGSSVHCVELYACLLYTSPSPRDKTVSRMPSSA
;
A
#
# COMPACT_ATOMS: atom_id res chain seq x y z
N MET A 1 -12.32 -4.04 -5.21
CA MET A 1 -12.31 -2.71 -5.89
C MET A 1 -13.40 -2.68 -6.93
N ALA A 2 -14.32 -1.73 -6.84
CA ALA A 2 -15.32 -1.50 -7.87
C ALA A 2 -14.67 -0.89 -9.13
N ILE A 3 -15.20 -1.24 -10.28
CA ILE A 3 -14.66 -0.85 -11.60
C ILE A 3 -15.69 0.01 -12.32
N ARG A 4 -15.26 1.17 -12.80
CA ARG A 4 -16.07 2.06 -13.64
C ARG A 4 -15.69 1.91 -15.10
N LYS A 5 -16.64 1.53 -15.95
CA LYS A 5 -16.49 1.48 -17.41
C LYS A 5 -16.97 2.80 -18.02
N PHE A 6 -16.29 3.26 -19.05
CA PHE A 6 -16.68 4.43 -19.82
C PHE A 6 -17.61 4.04 -20.98
N LYS A 7 -18.49 4.96 -21.38
CA LYS A 7 -19.30 4.79 -22.59
C LYS A 7 -18.40 4.91 -23.84
N PRO A 8 -18.64 4.13 -24.89
CA PRO A 8 -17.78 4.02 -26.07
C PRO A 8 -17.99 5.18 -27.08
N TYR A 9 -17.83 6.43 -26.63
CA TYR A 9 -18.01 7.58 -27.52
C TYR A 9 -16.82 7.84 -28.44
N THR A 10 -15.62 7.50 -28.02
CA THR A 10 -14.38 7.71 -28.80
C THR A 10 -13.53 6.44 -28.76
N PRO A 11 -12.59 6.26 -29.74
CA PRO A 11 -11.68 5.13 -29.72
C PRO A 11 -10.94 4.95 -28.38
N GLY A 12 -10.53 6.05 -27.74
CA GLY A 12 -9.83 6.02 -26.46
C GLY A 12 -10.70 5.67 -25.26
N THR A 13 -12.02 5.90 -25.32
CA THR A 13 -12.96 5.58 -24.23
C THR A 13 -13.62 4.21 -24.40
N ARG A 14 -13.56 3.61 -25.59
CA ARG A 14 -14.27 2.36 -25.94
C ARG A 14 -13.94 1.20 -24.99
N GLN A 15 -12.68 1.05 -24.63
CA GLN A 15 -12.22 -0.04 -23.75
C GLN A 15 -11.67 0.49 -22.42
N ARG A 16 -11.85 1.77 -22.14
CA ARG A 16 -11.32 2.38 -20.94
C ARG A 16 -12.08 1.93 -19.72
N VAL A 17 -11.33 1.37 -18.77
CA VAL A 17 -11.79 0.95 -17.45
C VAL A 17 -10.91 1.62 -16.41
N VAL A 18 -11.51 2.17 -15.37
CA VAL A 18 -10.80 2.77 -14.23
C VAL A 18 -11.36 2.23 -12.94
N THR A 19 -10.55 2.26 -11.89
CA THR A 19 -11.01 1.94 -10.54
C THR A 19 -11.99 2.99 -10.05
N ASP A 20 -13.07 2.56 -9.41
CA ASP A 20 -13.96 3.45 -8.68
C ASP A 20 -13.27 3.93 -7.39
N PHE A 21 -13.54 5.18 -7.03
CA PHE A 21 -12.97 5.81 -5.83
C PHE A 21 -13.98 5.87 -4.67
N SER A 22 -15.07 5.13 -4.74
CA SER A 22 -16.13 5.10 -3.72
C SER A 22 -15.63 4.68 -2.33
N GLU A 23 -14.55 3.90 -2.27
CA GLU A 23 -13.93 3.46 -1.01
C GLU A 23 -13.16 4.59 -0.28
N ILE A 24 -12.87 5.69 -0.98
CA ILE A 24 -12.07 6.78 -0.43
C ILE A 24 -12.97 7.70 0.38
N THR A 25 -12.65 7.82 1.67
CA THR A 25 -13.43 8.65 2.60
C THR A 25 -12.93 10.09 2.68
N SER A 26 -11.65 10.34 2.42
CA SER A 26 -11.05 11.66 2.44
C SER A 26 -10.11 11.89 1.26
N ALA A 27 -10.30 13.02 0.57
CA ALA A 27 -9.46 13.42 -0.55
C ALA A 27 -8.12 14.04 -0.12
N LYS A 28 -8.07 14.68 1.07
CA LYS A 28 -6.88 15.36 1.57
C LYS A 28 -6.04 14.41 2.43
N PRO A 29 -4.77 14.19 2.07
CA PRO A 29 -3.89 13.38 2.90
C PRO A 29 -3.47 14.11 4.18
N GLU A 30 -3.07 13.36 5.20
CA GLU A 30 -2.50 13.88 6.45
C GLU A 30 -1.14 14.54 6.16
N ARG A 31 -1.03 15.85 6.48
CA ARG A 31 0.16 16.65 6.12
C ARG A 31 1.43 16.20 6.82
N SER A 32 1.34 15.78 8.07
CA SER A 32 2.49 15.29 8.86
C SER A 32 3.16 14.04 8.27
N LEU A 33 2.40 13.25 7.49
CA LEU A 33 2.84 12.01 6.88
C LEU A 33 3.19 12.15 5.39
N ILE A 34 3.37 13.38 4.91
CA ILE A 34 3.74 13.65 3.52
C ILE A 34 5.19 14.07 3.44
N VAL A 35 5.91 13.47 2.49
CA VAL A 35 7.27 13.85 2.15
C VAL A 35 7.38 14.24 0.68
N SER A 36 8.09 15.33 0.43
CA SER A 36 8.44 15.71 -0.93
C SER A 36 9.59 14.85 -1.43
N LYS A 37 9.35 14.07 -2.48
CA LYS A 37 10.39 13.28 -3.12
C LYS A 37 10.92 14.01 -4.35
N HIS A 38 12.20 14.36 -4.32
CA HIS A 38 12.86 14.98 -5.48
C HIS A 38 12.89 14.00 -6.66
N ARG A 39 12.57 14.51 -7.84
CA ARG A 39 12.55 13.71 -9.07
C ARG A 39 13.85 13.88 -9.81
N VAL A 40 14.43 12.80 -10.24
CA VAL A 40 15.57 12.80 -11.16
C VAL A 40 15.07 13.21 -12.53
N LYS A 41 15.55 14.36 -13.04
CA LYS A 41 15.12 14.94 -14.33
C LYS A 41 16.12 14.70 -15.46
N GLY A 42 17.26 14.08 -15.17
CA GLY A 42 18.30 13.79 -16.15
C GLY A 42 18.97 15.05 -16.74
N ARG A 43 18.97 16.14 -15.97
CA ARG A 43 19.60 17.41 -16.35
C ARG A 43 20.69 17.81 -15.37
N ASN A 44 21.75 18.45 -15.88
CA ASN A 44 22.83 19.02 -15.07
C ASN A 44 22.45 20.41 -14.51
N ASN A 45 23.41 21.06 -13.83
CA ASN A 45 23.26 22.41 -13.28
C ASN A 45 22.99 23.49 -14.36
N ARG A 46 23.41 23.27 -15.61
CA ARG A 46 23.16 24.15 -16.76
C ARG A 46 21.80 23.89 -17.42
N GLY A 47 21.03 22.91 -16.95
CA GLY A 47 19.74 22.53 -17.54
C GLY A 47 19.84 21.66 -18.79
N VAL A 48 21.05 21.29 -19.23
CA VAL A 48 21.29 20.42 -20.39
C VAL A 48 20.97 18.96 -20.02
N ILE A 49 20.36 18.24 -20.96
CA ILE A 49 20.04 16.82 -20.78
C ILE A 49 21.34 16.00 -20.80
N THR A 50 21.70 15.44 -19.65
CA THR A 50 22.85 14.54 -19.48
C THR A 50 22.45 13.06 -19.48
N CYS A 51 21.23 12.77 -19.11
CA CYS A 51 20.67 11.42 -19.14
C CYS A 51 19.29 11.49 -19.78
N ARG A 52 19.18 10.96 -21.00
CA ARG A 52 17.91 10.92 -21.73
C ARG A 52 16.92 9.90 -21.13
N HIS A 53 15.65 10.01 -21.50
CA HIS A 53 14.57 9.18 -21.02
C HIS A 53 14.31 9.26 -19.50
N ARG A 54 14.75 10.34 -18.85
CA ARG A 54 14.48 10.59 -17.42
C ARG A 54 13.71 11.88 -17.24
N GLY A 55 12.71 11.81 -16.33
CA GLY A 55 11.85 12.95 -16.00
C GLY A 55 10.41 12.76 -16.48
N GLY A 56 9.67 13.84 -16.53
CA GLY A 56 8.25 13.85 -16.88
C GLY A 56 7.32 13.34 -15.77
N GLY A 57 6.07 13.14 -16.12
CA GLY A 57 5.00 12.70 -15.23
C GLY A 57 4.47 13.79 -14.28
N HIS A 58 3.36 13.52 -13.62
CA HIS A 58 2.70 14.44 -12.70
C HIS A 58 3.45 14.56 -11.37
N LYS A 59 3.45 15.76 -10.74
CA LYS A 59 4.01 15.98 -9.39
C LYS A 59 3.21 15.15 -8.38
N ARG A 60 3.91 14.34 -7.57
CA ARG A 60 3.30 13.46 -6.58
C ARG A 60 3.91 13.70 -5.21
N GLN A 61 3.08 13.69 -4.19
CA GLN A 61 3.49 13.71 -2.81
C GLN A 61 3.61 12.27 -2.31
N TYR A 62 4.71 11.93 -1.67
CA TYR A 62 4.94 10.60 -1.12
C TYR A 62 4.32 10.51 0.28
N ARG A 63 3.61 9.42 0.57
CA ARG A 63 3.06 9.12 1.90
C ARG A 63 4.02 8.19 2.62
N LEU A 64 4.33 8.54 3.86
CA LEU A 64 5.05 7.65 4.75
C LEU A 64 4.10 6.53 5.18
N VAL A 65 4.45 5.30 4.83
CA VAL A 65 3.66 4.12 5.14
C VAL A 65 4.44 3.28 6.14
N ASP A 66 3.77 2.92 7.21
CA ASP A 66 4.29 2.01 8.22
C ASP A 66 4.16 0.57 7.72
N PHE A 67 5.28 0.00 7.27
CA PHE A 67 5.38 -1.41 6.91
C PHE A 67 5.82 -2.27 8.09
N ARG A 68 6.56 -1.70 9.04
CA ARG A 68 7.16 -2.45 10.14
C ARG A 68 6.16 -2.87 11.20
N ARG A 69 5.13 -2.06 11.41
CA ARG A 69 4.12 -2.29 12.44
C ARG A 69 4.74 -2.52 13.82
N ASP A 70 5.76 -1.70 14.14
CA ASP A 70 6.59 -1.79 15.33
C ASP A 70 5.87 -1.41 16.63
N LYS A 71 4.73 -0.71 16.55
CA LYS A 71 3.87 -0.41 17.69
C LYS A 71 3.05 -1.64 18.09
N ARG A 72 3.60 -2.42 19.01
CA ARG A 72 2.98 -3.65 19.50
C ARG A 72 2.02 -3.36 20.65
N ASN A 73 0.91 -4.10 20.70
CA ASN A 73 -0.10 -4.10 21.78
C ASN A 73 -0.74 -2.73 22.06
N ILE A 74 -0.72 -1.81 21.09
CA ILE A 74 -1.38 -0.51 21.18
C ILE A 74 -2.49 -0.49 20.13
N ASN A 75 -3.72 -0.21 20.59
CA ASN A 75 -4.85 -0.10 19.68
C ASN A 75 -4.74 1.14 18.80
N ALA A 76 -5.13 0.97 17.55
CA ALA A 76 -5.27 2.05 16.61
C ALA A 76 -6.63 1.99 15.94
N LYS A 77 -7.27 3.13 15.75
CA LYS A 77 -8.55 3.23 15.04
C LYS A 77 -8.34 3.70 13.62
N VAL A 78 -8.98 3.05 12.66
CA VAL A 78 -9.00 3.49 11.26
C VAL A 78 -9.84 4.75 11.14
N ALA A 79 -9.18 5.88 10.93
CA ALA A 79 -9.83 7.18 10.83
C ALA A 79 -10.35 7.48 9.43
N ALA A 80 -9.60 7.12 8.39
CA ALA A 80 -9.95 7.40 7.00
C ALA A 80 -9.24 6.46 6.03
N ILE A 81 -9.80 6.31 4.84
CA ILE A 81 -9.16 5.62 3.70
C ILE A 81 -8.78 6.66 2.66
N HIS A 82 -7.49 6.68 2.28
CA HIS A 82 -6.92 7.67 1.37
C HIS A 82 -6.39 7.06 0.09
N TYR A 83 -6.34 7.88 -0.96
CA TYR A 83 -5.68 7.55 -2.22
C TYR A 83 -4.17 7.78 -2.14
N ASP A 84 -3.37 6.85 -2.68
CA ASP A 84 -1.94 7.05 -2.89
C ASP A 84 -1.59 7.04 -4.38
N PRO A 85 -0.96 8.10 -4.91
CA PRO A 85 -0.55 8.15 -6.32
C PRO A 85 0.67 7.28 -6.65
N HIS A 86 1.33 6.67 -5.67
CA HIS A 86 2.53 5.86 -5.87
C HIS A 86 2.25 4.36 -5.95
N ARG A 87 1.06 3.93 -5.52
CA ARG A 87 0.66 2.52 -5.51
C ARG A 87 -0.79 2.32 -5.88
N ASN A 88 -1.13 1.12 -6.28
CA ASN A 88 -2.52 0.79 -6.64
C ASN A 88 -3.39 0.53 -5.38
N ALA A 89 -2.77 0.14 -4.27
CA ALA A 89 -3.46 -0.07 -3.01
C ALA A 89 -3.90 1.25 -2.37
N ARG A 90 -5.01 1.23 -1.63
CA ARG A 90 -5.45 2.33 -0.78
C ARG A 90 -4.64 2.36 0.50
N LEU A 91 -4.61 3.50 1.18
CA LEU A 91 -3.98 3.66 2.49
C LEU A 91 -5.06 3.89 3.54
N ALA A 92 -4.96 3.17 4.66
CA ALA A 92 -5.74 3.44 5.86
C ALA A 92 -4.92 4.34 6.79
N LEU A 93 -5.52 5.44 7.22
CA LEU A 93 -4.97 6.32 8.24
C LEU A 93 -5.36 5.79 9.60
N LEU A 94 -4.39 5.44 10.40
CA LEU A 94 -4.55 4.97 11.77
C LEU A 94 -4.29 6.09 12.77
N PHE A 95 -5.16 6.18 13.78
CA PHE A 95 -4.97 6.99 14.97
C PHE A 95 -4.75 6.04 16.14
N TYR A 96 -3.56 6.07 16.70
CA TYR A 96 -3.20 5.31 17.88
C TYR A 96 -3.70 5.98 19.16
N GLU A 97 -3.90 5.21 20.21
CA GLU A 97 -4.33 5.72 21.53
C GLU A 97 -3.34 6.71 22.14
N ASP A 98 -2.05 6.60 21.78
CA ASP A 98 -0.99 7.54 22.18
C ASP A 98 -0.96 8.85 21.37
N GLY A 99 -1.92 9.05 20.45
CA GLY A 99 -2.04 10.25 19.63
C GLY A 99 -1.20 10.23 18.34
N GLU A 100 -0.35 9.22 18.12
CA GLU A 100 0.42 9.11 16.87
C GLU A 100 -0.48 8.71 15.71
N LYS A 101 -0.18 9.26 14.54
CA LYS A 101 -0.86 8.91 13.29
C LYS A 101 0.10 8.15 12.38
N ARG A 102 -0.37 7.08 11.75
CA ARG A 102 0.40 6.34 10.75
C ARG A 102 -0.48 5.90 9.58
N TYR A 103 0.12 5.76 8.41
CA TYR A 103 -0.51 5.10 7.28
C TYR A 103 -0.12 3.64 7.22
N ILE A 104 -1.10 2.79 6.94
CA ILE A 104 -0.86 1.39 6.55
C ILE A 104 -1.48 1.12 5.18
N ILE A 105 -1.08 0.04 4.53
CA ILE A 105 -1.79 -0.45 3.35
C ILE A 105 -3.15 -0.97 3.82
N ALA A 106 -4.22 -0.46 3.22
CA ALA A 106 -5.58 -0.88 3.56
C ALA A 106 -5.85 -2.29 3.01
N PRO A 107 -6.13 -3.28 3.88
CA PRO A 107 -6.68 -4.57 3.45
C PRO A 107 -8.06 -4.41 2.82
N ALA A 108 -8.50 -5.40 2.06
CA ALA A 108 -9.78 -5.33 1.32
C ALA A 108 -11.01 -5.23 2.23
N GLY A 109 -10.94 -5.77 3.43
CA GLY A 109 -12.07 -5.82 4.39
C GLY A 109 -12.15 -4.64 5.37
N VAL A 110 -11.12 -3.79 5.44
CA VAL A 110 -11.02 -2.71 6.44
C VAL A 110 -12.06 -1.62 6.22
N LYS A 111 -12.74 -1.23 7.30
CA LYS A 111 -13.73 -0.15 7.34
C LYS A 111 -13.26 0.99 8.27
N VAL A 112 -13.75 2.19 7.99
CA VAL A 112 -13.53 3.34 8.88
C VAL A 112 -14.20 3.07 10.23
N GLY A 113 -13.50 3.38 11.31
CA GLY A 113 -13.95 3.12 12.68
C GLY A 113 -13.50 1.77 13.25
N GLN A 114 -12.97 0.86 12.45
CA GLN A 114 -12.44 -0.42 12.90
C GLN A 114 -11.18 -0.23 13.73
N ASN A 115 -11.03 -1.02 14.79
CA ASN A 115 -9.80 -1.08 15.57
C ASN A 115 -8.81 -2.03 14.90
N VAL A 116 -7.54 -1.68 14.96
CA VAL A 116 -6.43 -2.43 14.40
C VAL A 116 -5.29 -2.46 15.40
N ILE A 117 -4.75 -3.64 15.63
CA ILE A 117 -3.66 -3.86 16.59
C ILE A 117 -2.55 -4.69 15.95
N SER A 118 -1.34 -4.55 16.47
CA SER A 118 -0.17 -5.33 16.08
C SER A 118 0.44 -6.00 17.32
N GLY A 119 0.76 -7.29 17.29
CA GLY A 119 1.31 -8.00 18.42
C GLY A 119 1.47 -9.50 18.19
N GLU A 120 1.91 -10.20 19.20
CA GLU A 120 2.11 -11.66 19.13
C GLU A 120 0.81 -12.45 19.41
N SER A 121 -0.06 -11.91 20.27
CA SER A 121 -1.33 -12.53 20.64
C SER A 121 -2.48 -11.57 20.36
N VAL A 122 -2.89 -11.49 19.09
CA VAL A 122 -3.89 -10.55 18.59
C VAL A 122 -5.01 -11.32 17.91
N PRO A 123 -6.27 -10.87 17.98
CA PRO A 123 -7.37 -11.51 17.23
C PRO A 123 -7.09 -11.49 15.73
N ILE A 124 -7.54 -12.56 15.05
CA ILE A 124 -7.33 -12.73 13.60
C ILE A 124 -8.42 -11.96 12.88
N GLU A 125 -8.17 -10.66 12.68
CA GLU A 125 -9.06 -9.73 12.00
C GLU A 125 -8.33 -8.96 10.90
N ASP A 126 -9.08 -8.47 9.92
CA ASP A 126 -8.53 -7.70 8.82
C ASP A 126 -7.83 -6.43 9.31
N GLY A 127 -6.55 -6.29 8.96
CA GLY A 127 -5.72 -5.15 9.33
C GLY A 127 -4.78 -5.40 10.51
N ASN A 128 -5.01 -6.43 11.31
CA ASN A 128 -4.11 -6.80 12.39
C ASN A 128 -2.80 -7.39 11.86
N ALA A 129 -1.73 -7.26 12.63
CA ALA A 129 -0.42 -7.76 12.25
C ALA A 129 0.13 -8.67 13.37
N MET A 130 0.58 -9.85 12.98
CA MET A 130 1.12 -10.86 13.91
C MET A 130 2.17 -11.73 13.23
N PRO A 131 3.02 -12.44 13.99
CA PRO A 131 3.95 -13.42 13.44
C PRO A 131 3.23 -14.56 12.71
N LEU A 132 3.78 -15.00 11.57
CA LEU A 132 3.18 -16.10 10.78
C LEU A 132 3.09 -17.42 11.56
N SER A 133 3.98 -17.64 12.52
CA SER A 133 3.98 -18.84 13.37
C SER A 133 2.72 -19.00 14.23
N VAL A 134 2.03 -17.92 14.52
CA VAL A 134 0.81 -17.88 15.35
C VAL A 134 -0.45 -17.92 14.48
N MET A 135 -0.33 -17.66 13.19
CA MET A 135 -1.48 -17.65 12.29
C MET A 135 -1.99 -19.07 11.99
N PRO A 136 -3.30 -19.31 12.03
CA PRO A 136 -3.89 -20.60 11.66
C PRO A 136 -3.75 -20.86 10.16
N LEU A 137 -3.63 -22.12 9.80
CA LEU A 137 -3.61 -22.56 8.40
C LEU A 137 -4.91 -22.15 7.68
N GLY A 138 -4.77 -21.70 6.44
CA GLY A 138 -5.91 -21.24 5.63
C GLY A 138 -6.25 -19.75 5.75
N SER A 139 -5.56 -19.00 6.63
CA SER A 139 -5.73 -17.54 6.73
C SER A 139 -5.19 -16.84 5.50
N SER A 140 -5.91 -15.82 5.00
CA SER A 140 -5.41 -14.94 3.95
C SER A 140 -4.52 -13.86 4.54
N VAL A 141 -3.29 -13.76 4.07
CA VAL A 141 -2.31 -12.80 4.58
C VAL A 141 -1.80 -11.87 3.48
N HIS A 142 -1.34 -10.68 3.85
CA HIS A 142 -0.68 -9.73 2.95
C HIS A 142 0.49 -9.04 3.65
N CYS A 143 1.36 -8.38 2.88
CA CYS A 143 2.56 -7.70 3.38
C CYS A 143 3.46 -8.64 4.21
N VAL A 144 3.68 -9.85 3.70
CA VAL A 144 4.50 -10.86 4.38
C VAL A 144 5.97 -10.44 4.35
N GLU A 145 6.63 -10.48 5.50
CA GLU A 145 8.07 -10.24 5.64
C GLU A 145 8.78 -11.57 5.92
N LEU A 146 9.83 -11.87 5.14
CA LEU A 146 10.71 -13.00 5.41
C LEU A 146 11.74 -12.67 6.48
N TYR A 147 12.24 -11.45 6.45
CA TYR A 147 13.10 -10.84 7.45
C TYR A 147 12.56 -9.47 7.78
N ALA A 148 12.86 -8.95 8.95
CA ALA A 148 12.43 -7.61 9.36
C ALA A 148 12.80 -6.57 8.29
N CYS A 149 11.81 -5.80 7.83
CA CYS A 149 11.89 -4.79 6.76
C CYS A 149 12.08 -5.33 5.34
N LEU A 150 12.04 -6.63 5.10
CA LEU A 150 12.08 -7.24 3.78
C LEU A 150 10.70 -7.80 3.42
N LEU A 151 9.86 -6.95 2.83
CA LEU A 151 8.56 -7.37 2.31
C LEU A 151 8.75 -8.37 1.16
N TYR A 152 8.09 -9.50 1.30
CA TYR A 152 8.00 -10.47 0.22
C TYR A 152 7.04 -9.95 -0.86
N THR A 153 7.56 -9.77 -2.05
CA THR A 153 6.73 -9.51 -3.23
C THR A 153 6.26 -10.85 -3.77
N SER A 154 4.95 -11.05 -3.86
CA SER A 154 4.41 -12.26 -4.52
C SER A 154 5.11 -12.47 -5.86
N PRO A 155 5.58 -13.69 -6.15
CA PRO A 155 6.25 -13.97 -7.42
C PRO A 155 5.33 -13.60 -8.59
N SER A 156 5.88 -12.83 -9.51
CA SER A 156 5.20 -12.54 -10.77
C SER A 156 4.93 -13.86 -11.52
N PRO A 157 3.88 -13.95 -12.36
CA PRO A 157 3.71 -15.09 -13.24
C PRO A 157 4.93 -15.43 -14.12
N ARG A 158 5.86 -14.48 -14.26
CA ARG A 158 7.16 -14.67 -14.93
C ARG A 158 8.20 -15.35 -14.05
N ASP A 159 8.05 -15.33 -12.72
CA ASP A 159 8.98 -15.94 -11.76
C ASP A 159 8.64 -17.42 -11.47
N LYS A 160 7.89 -18.09 -12.34
CA LYS A 160 7.54 -19.52 -12.22
C LYS A 160 8.76 -20.46 -12.14
N THR A 161 9.95 -19.97 -12.46
CA THR A 161 11.19 -20.73 -12.38
C THR A 161 11.74 -20.86 -10.96
N VAL A 162 11.34 -20.01 -10.02
CA VAL A 162 11.86 -20.00 -8.64
C VAL A 162 10.97 -20.80 -7.67
N SER A 163 9.75 -21.12 -8.05
CA SER A 163 8.82 -21.87 -7.17
C SER A 163 8.98 -23.41 -7.24
N ARG A 164 9.97 -23.90 -7.93
CA ARG A 164 10.35 -25.34 -7.83
C ARG A 164 11.33 -25.51 -6.67
N MET A 165 10.81 -25.42 -5.45
CA MET A 165 11.45 -26.20 -4.40
C MET A 165 11.26 -27.67 -4.74
N PRO A 166 12.34 -28.45 -4.85
CA PRO A 166 12.18 -29.88 -4.93
C PRO A 166 11.50 -30.35 -3.65
N SER A 167 10.38 -31.00 -3.79
CA SER A 167 9.83 -31.83 -2.73
C SER A 167 10.85 -32.95 -2.51
N SER A 168 11.79 -32.74 -1.65
CA SER A 168 12.66 -33.80 -1.18
C SER A 168 12.11 -34.37 0.10
N ALA A 169 11.58 -35.55 -0.05
CA ALA A 169 11.66 -36.72 0.83
C ALA A 169 11.59 -36.44 2.34
#